data_ccf0b911f881b130b1aba3518094228d
#
_entry.id   ccf0b911f881b130b1aba3518094228d
#
_cell.length_a   1.000
_cell.length_b   1.000
_cell.length_c   1.000
_cell.angle_alpha   90.00
_cell.angle_beta   90.00
_cell.angle_gamma   90.00
#
_symmetry.space_group_name_H-M   'P 1'
#
loop_
_entity.id
_entity.type
_entity.pdbx_description
1 polymer ?
#
loop_
_entity_poly.entity_id
_entity_poly.type
_entity_poly.pdbx_seq_one_letter_code
_entity_poly.pdbx_strand_id
1 'polypeptide(L)'
;MEEKKKTPEREEEQALPVQELPTDIPAEVRQKLAEDLNEQATEDLKQDVREAEKEEANDEEVKANPEMLTKSRLLKLLVKKQYVKLREVTEEEQPADLAELLEELDENNRLVVFRLLKKDVATQAFAYMSDEARDDLVNAFSDVELVSAIEDMSLDDAADLLEDMPAGVVKRVLEKSSRQTRESLNKLLNYPESSAGSLMTPEYVRLRQGMTVSDAFAAIRRQGENAETVYTCYVVERNRLQGVVSARSLLLSDPSTPIVDIMDDNVVTVKVTDDQEYVAREMQRYDFTAMPVLDNEGMFVGIITIDDAIDVLTDESTEDMQKMAAILPDDDATTYFGTSVWTHAKQRIPWLLILMLSATFTGMVTTHYEEAFVSLPLLVSFMPMLMDTAGNCGNQISTLMVRGLALGEVEPSDFLKVLGKELRVSAIVGAVLGLVNGLRIYLMYTYLYAGQYDNVIGYAVVVSVSLFFSVILAKLVGGMLPLAAKKLGADPAIMATPFITTIVDACSLILYFQIAQAVFRGMM
;
A
#
# COMPACT_ATOMS: atom_id res chain seq x y z
N MET A 1 74.47 -7.40 -22.99
CA MET A 1 73.30 -8.31 -22.95
C MET A 1 72.19 -7.55 -22.24
N GLU A 2 71.39 -6.81 -23.01
CA GLU A 2 70.28 -6.00 -22.52
C GLU A 2 68.99 -6.82 -22.69
N GLU A 3 68.38 -7.18 -21.57
CA GLU A 3 67.04 -7.78 -21.57
C GLU A 3 65.99 -6.68 -21.76
N LYS A 4 65.40 -6.63 -22.93
CA LYS A 4 64.21 -5.83 -23.22
C LYS A 4 63.02 -6.39 -22.43
N LYS A 5 62.57 -5.67 -21.40
CA LYS A 5 61.26 -5.86 -20.78
C LYS A 5 60.16 -5.56 -21.83
N LYS A 6 59.42 -6.55 -22.23
CA LYS A 6 58.14 -6.40 -22.96
C LYS A 6 57.11 -5.83 -22.02
N THR A 7 56.62 -4.65 -22.33
CA THR A 7 55.39 -4.07 -21.79
C THR A 7 54.22 -4.92 -22.28
N PRO A 8 53.22 -5.27 -21.45
CA PRO A 8 52.01 -5.92 -21.95
C PRO A 8 51.24 -4.88 -22.77
N GLU A 9 50.94 -5.25 -24.02
CA GLU A 9 49.98 -4.56 -24.86
C GLU A 9 48.64 -4.59 -24.13
N ARG A 10 48.04 -3.40 -23.88
CA ARG A 10 46.64 -3.27 -23.59
C ARG A 10 45.88 -3.81 -24.81
N GLU A 11 45.15 -4.89 -24.63
CA GLU A 11 44.10 -5.25 -25.57
C GLU A 11 43.13 -4.04 -25.63
N GLU A 12 43.07 -3.41 -26.80
CA GLU A 12 42.02 -2.43 -27.09
C GLU A 12 40.68 -3.19 -27.00
N GLU A 13 39.90 -2.91 -25.96
CA GLU A 13 38.53 -3.32 -25.83
C GLU A 13 37.75 -2.81 -27.07
N GLN A 14 37.52 -3.71 -28.02
CA GLN A 14 36.78 -3.39 -29.23
C GLN A 14 35.32 -3.13 -28.83
N ALA A 15 34.89 -1.88 -29.01
CA ALA A 15 33.46 -1.50 -28.91
C ALA A 15 32.59 -2.51 -29.67
N LEU A 16 31.53 -2.97 -29.04
CA LEU A 16 30.57 -3.89 -29.66
C LEU A 16 30.06 -3.30 -30.97
N PRO A 17 30.11 -4.03 -32.09
CA PRO A 17 29.50 -3.53 -33.32
C PRO A 17 27.99 -3.44 -33.12
N VAL A 18 27.40 -2.28 -33.38
CA VAL A 18 25.95 -1.99 -33.32
C VAL A 18 25.12 -3.04 -34.12
N GLN A 19 25.77 -3.79 -35.01
CA GLN A 19 25.18 -4.83 -35.84
C GLN A 19 24.83 -6.13 -35.07
N GLU A 20 25.37 -6.34 -33.85
CA GLU A 20 25.07 -7.53 -33.03
C GLU A 20 23.83 -7.33 -32.13
N LEU A 21 23.32 -6.11 -32.05
CA LEU A 21 22.11 -5.81 -31.28
C LEU A 21 20.84 -6.05 -32.11
N PRO A 22 19.72 -6.39 -31.48
CA PRO A 22 18.44 -6.61 -32.16
C PRO A 22 18.03 -5.44 -33.06
N THR A 23 17.51 -5.71 -34.25
CA THR A 23 17.24 -4.70 -35.28
C THR A 23 15.94 -3.96 -35.09
N ASP A 24 15.04 -4.46 -34.27
CA ASP A 24 13.76 -3.87 -33.88
C ASP A 24 13.90 -2.73 -32.85
N ILE A 25 15.05 -2.66 -32.16
CA ILE A 25 15.35 -1.54 -31.27
C ILE A 25 15.63 -0.27 -32.11
N PRO A 26 15.03 0.90 -31.76
CA PRO A 26 15.29 2.16 -32.45
C PRO A 26 16.79 2.50 -32.52
N ALA A 27 17.24 3.13 -33.61
CA ALA A 27 18.66 3.36 -33.84
C ALA A 27 19.36 4.19 -32.74
N GLU A 28 18.64 5.18 -32.17
CA GLU A 28 19.15 6.02 -31.07
C GLU A 28 19.33 5.20 -29.78
N VAL A 29 18.34 4.35 -29.45
CA VAL A 29 18.38 3.45 -28.28
C VAL A 29 19.49 2.41 -28.46
N ARG A 30 19.66 1.86 -29.66
CA ARG A 30 20.74 0.93 -30.00
C ARG A 30 22.12 1.51 -29.82
N GLN A 31 22.28 2.79 -30.14
CA GLN A 31 23.57 3.46 -29.94
C GLN A 31 23.87 3.63 -28.45
N LYS A 32 22.90 4.10 -27.64
CA LYS A 32 23.02 4.20 -26.19
C LYS A 32 23.31 2.84 -25.56
N LEU A 33 22.54 1.82 -25.90
CA LEU A 33 22.73 0.47 -25.41
C LEU A 33 24.14 -0.09 -25.73
N ALA A 34 24.69 0.22 -26.89
CA ALA A 34 26.05 -0.14 -27.25
C ALA A 34 27.10 0.61 -26.40
N GLU A 35 26.83 1.86 -26.05
CA GLU A 35 27.67 2.66 -25.13
C GLU A 35 27.60 2.08 -23.72
N ASP A 36 26.42 1.80 -23.18
CA ASP A 36 26.20 1.21 -21.84
C ASP A 36 26.89 -0.16 -21.71
N LEU A 37 26.73 -1.03 -22.71
CA LEU A 37 27.38 -2.35 -22.75
C LEU A 37 28.91 -2.29 -22.86
N ASN A 38 29.47 -1.19 -23.35
CA ASN A 38 30.91 -0.99 -23.41
C ASN A 38 31.48 -0.34 -22.15
N GLU A 39 30.67 0.48 -21.45
CA GLU A 39 31.05 1.10 -20.18
C GLU A 39 31.01 0.12 -19.02
N GLN A 40 30.14 -0.90 -19.08
CA GLN A 40 30.12 -1.97 -18.09
C GLN A 40 31.40 -2.79 -18.18
N ALA A 41 32.28 -2.61 -17.21
CA ALA A 41 33.50 -3.41 -17.12
C ALA A 41 33.11 -4.90 -16.97
N THR A 42 33.56 -5.73 -17.90
CA THR A 42 33.23 -7.18 -17.93
C THR A 42 33.60 -7.92 -16.64
N GLU A 43 34.49 -7.36 -15.83
CA GLU A 43 34.87 -7.91 -14.51
C GLU A 43 33.83 -7.58 -13.42
N ASP A 44 33.22 -6.39 -13.42
CA ASP A 44 32.17 -6.02 -12.46
C ASP A 44 30.93 -6.89 -12.69
N LEU A 45 30.48 -7.02 -13.92
CA LEU A 45 29.37 -7.90 -14.28
C LEU A 45 29.61 -9.39 -13.94
N LYS A 46 30.87 -9.87 -14.03
CA LYS A 46 31.24 -11.22 -13.57
C LYS A 46 31.23 -11.35 -12.04
N GLN A 47 31.48 -10.28 -11.33
CA GLN A 47 31.37 -10.22 -9.87
C GLN A 47 29.89 -10.33 -9.47
N ASP A 48 29.02 -9.55 -10.10
CA ASP A 48 27.56 -9.57 -9.86
C ASP A 48 26.98 -10.97 -10.08
N VAL A 49 27.42 -11.66 -11.16
CA VAL A 49 27.05 -13.07 -11.39
C VAL A 49 27.44 -13.97 -10.23
N ARG A 50 28.65 -13.80 -9.68
CA ARG A 50 29.12 -14.67 -8.57
C ARG A 50 28.40 -14.36 -7.26
N GLU A 51 27.99 -13.13 -7.05
CA GLU A 51 27.21 -12.72 -5.88
C GLU A 51 25.79 -13.25 -5.98
N ALA A 52 25.13 -13.09 -7.12
CA ALA A 52 23.81 -13.66 -7.38
C ALA A 52 23.80 -15.20 -7.25
N GLU A 53 24.81 -15.91 -7.79
CA GLU A 53 24.93 -17.37 -7.62
C GLU A 53 25.06 -17.82 -6.15
N LYS A 54 25.64 -17.01 -5.28
CA LYS A 54 25.77 -17.32 -3.85
C LYS A 54 24.45 -17.08 -3.11
N GLU A 55 23.70 -16.05 -3.48
CA GLU A 55 22.38 -15.74 -2.93
C GLU A 55 21.40 -16.86 -3.30
N GLU A 56 21.33 -17.21 -4.58
CA GLU A 56 20.47 -18.28 -5.11
C GLU A 56 20.86 -19.70 -4.65
N ALA A 57 22.11 -19.92 -4.25
CA ALA A 57 22.59 -21.27 -3.85
C ALA A 57 21.84 -21.86 -2.65
N ASN A 58 21.17 -21.04 -1.85
CA ASN A 58 20.38 -21.46 -0.69
C ASN A 58 18.87 -21.46 -0.97
N ASP A 59 18.43 -20.94 -2.11
CA ASP A 59 17.02 -20.88 -2.48
C ASP A 59 16.47 -22.27 -2.82
N GLU A 60 15.37 -22.65 -2.16
CA GLU A 60 14.74 -23.96 -2.36
C GLU A 60 13.96 -24.03 -3.68
N GLU A 61 13.39 -22.90 -4.16
CA GLU A 61 12.64 -22.83 -5.42
C GLU A 61 13.57 -22.94 -6.62
N VAL A 62 14.69 -22.23 -6.61
CA VAL A 62 15.73 -22.34 -7.66
C VAL A 62 16.30 -23.75 -7.74
N LYS A 63 16.48 -24.42 -6.59
CA LYS A 63 16.91 -25.83 -6.55
C LYS A 63 15.87 -26.81 -7.11
N ALA A 64 14.59 -26.51 -6.90
CA ALA A 64 13.48 -27.33 -7.37
C ALA A 64 13.24 -27.18 -8.89
N ASN A 65 13.50 -25.99 -9.44
CA ASN A 65 13.33 -25.69 -10.86
C ASN A 65 14.58 -25.05 -11.48
N PRO A 66 15.56 -25.85 -11.92
CA PRO A 66 16.81 -25.34 -12.51
C PRO A 66 16.64 -24.57 -13.84
N GLU A 67 15.45 -24.62 -14.43
CA GLU A 67 15.12 -23.88 -15.68
C GLU A 67 14.48 -22.54 -15.41
N MET A 68 14.15 -22.23 -14.15
CA MET A 68 13.60 -20.94 -13.73
C MET A 68 14.52 -19.79 -14.16
N LEU A 69 13.94 -18.70 -14.61
CA LEU A 69 14.69 -17.48 -14.88
C LEU A 69 15.10 -16.86 -13.55
N THR A 70 16.37 -16.56 -13.38
CA THR A 70 16.94 -15.98 -12.16
C THR A 70 17.86 -14.84 -12.50
N LYS A 71 18.13 -13.97 -11.52
CA LYS A 71 19.09 -12.86 -11.62
C LYS A 71 20.43 -13.33 -12.19
N SER A 72 21.00 -14.42 -11.64
CA SER A 72 22.28 -14.94 -12.11
C SER A 72 22.22 -15.44 -13.55
N ARG A 73 21.08 -16.01 -13.96
CA ARG A 73 20.88 -16.49 -15.34
C ARG A 73 20.80 -15.33 -16.33
N LEU A 74 20.07 -14.25 -16.00
CA LEU A 74 20.02 -13.03 -16.79
C LEU A 74 21.42 -12.42 -16.96
N LEU A 75 22.12 -12.21 -15.85
CA LEU A 75 23.47 -11.65 -15.85
C LEU A 75 24.48 -12.52 -16.65
N LYS A 76 24.36 -13.84 -16.56
CA LYS A 76 25.19 -14.77 -17.38
C LYS A 76 24.93 -14.63 -18.88
N LEU A 77 23.67 -14.38 -19.28
CA LEU A 77 23.34 -14.15 -20.68
C LEU A 77 23.94 -12.83 -21.19
N LEU A 78 23.93 -11.78 -20.35
CA LEU A 78 24.61 -10.52 -20.64
C LEU A 78 26.12 -10.70 -20.79
N VAL A 79 26.80 -11.35 -19.82
CA VAL A 79 28.25 -11.64 -19.87
C VAL A 79 28.63 -12.39 -21.15
N LYS A 80 27.78 -13.36 -21.55
CA LYS A 80 28.01 -14.17 -22.76
C LYS A 80 27.56 -13.48 -24.04
N LYS A 81 27.02 -12.27 -23.98
CA LYS A 81 26.49 -11.51 -25.11
C LYS A 81 25.41 -12.27 -25.90
N GLN A 82 24.62 -13.11 -25.20
CA GLN A 82 23.56 -13.95 -25.81
C GLN A 82 22.22 -13.21 -25.80
N TYR A 83 22.13 -12.05 -26.43
CA TYR A 83 20.95 -11.17 -26.39
C TYR A 83 19.68 -11.79 -26.99
N VAL A 84 19.82 -12.58 -28.05
CA VAL A 84 18.67 -13.29 -28.65
C VAL A 84 18.09 -14.28 -27.65
N LYS A 85 18.94 -15.05 -26.97
CA LYS A 85 18.49 -16.00 -25.96
C LYS A 85 17.91 -15.33 -24.73
N LEU A 86 18.46 -14.17 -24.33
CA LEU A 86 17.90 -13.34 -23.27
C LEU A 86 16.46 -12.95 -23.60
N ARG A 87 16.20 -12.48 -24.81
CA ARG A 87 14.84 -12.15 -25.27
C ARG A 87 13.89 -13.34 -25.28
N GLU A 88 14.38 -14.51 -25.73
CA GLU A 88 13.56 -15.73 -25.75
C GLU A 88 13.12 -16.14 -24.35
N VAL A 89 14.04 -16.14 -23.37
CA VAL A 89 13.70 -16.56 -22.02
C VAL A 89 12.86 -15.53 -21.25
N THR A 90 13.04 -14.24 -21.52
CA THR A 90 12.20 -13.18 -20.89
C THR A 90 10.81 -13.09 -21.51
N GLU A 91 10.62 -13.52 -22.75
CA GLU A 91 9.29 -13.59 -23.39
C GLU A 91 8.43 -14.74 -22.85
N GLU A 92 9.05 -15.77 -22.29
CA GLU A 92 8.35 -16.92 -21.70
C GLU A 92 7.91 -16.67 -20.24
N GLU A 93 8.45 -15.62 -19.58
CA GLU A 93 8.13 -15.29 -18.18
C GLU A 93 6.84 -14.46 -18.07
N GLN A 94 6.20 -14.54 -16.90
CA GLN A 94 5.08 -13.67 -16.60
C GLN A 94 5.59 -12.23 -16.39
N PRO A 95 4.85 -11.20 -16.84
CA PRO A 95 5.30 -9.81 -16.71
C PRO A 95 5.59 -9.38 -15.27
N ALA A 96 4.79 -9.82 -14.29
CA ALA A 96 5.01 -9.53 -12.88
C ALA A 96 6.30 -10.17 -12.34
N ASP A 97 6.55 -11.45 -12.65
CA ASP A 97 7.77 -12.14 -12.22
C ASP A 97 9.03 -11.53 -12.89
N LEU A 98 8.88 -11.08 -14.15
CA LEU A 98 9.96 -10.38 -14.85
C LEU A 98 10.25 -9.00 -14.24
N ALA A 99 9.22 -8.28 -13.81
CA ALA A 99 9.38 -7.00 -13.11
C ALA A 99 10.18 -7.19 -11.82
N GLU A 100 9.80 -8.16 -10.98
CA GLU A 100 10.51 -8.49 -9.75
C GLU A 100 11.98 -8.85 -10.00
N LEU A 101 12.26 -9.66 -11.02
CA LEU A 101 13.63 -9.99 -11.42
C LEU A 101 14.45 -8.77 -11.90
N LEU A 102 13.80 -7.83 -12.58
CA LEU A 102 14.45 -6.60 -13.02
C LEU A 102 14.75 -5.67 -11.82
N GLU A 103 13.90 -5.65 -10.82
CA GLU A 103 14.12 -4.89 -9.59
C GLU A 103 15.29 -5.41 -8.76
N GLU A 104 15.54 -6.71 -8.79
CA GLU A 104 16.71 -7.29 -8.13
C GLU A 104 18.05 -6.87 -8.77
N LEU A 105 18.04 -6.39 -10.02
CA LEU A 105 19.24 -5.91 -10.70
C LEU A 105 19.62 -4.50 -10.22
N ASP A 106 20.90 -4.20 -10.24
CA ASP A 106 21.35 -2.81 -10.09
C ASP A 106 20.88 -1.92 -11.26
N GLU A 107 20.81 -0.61 -11.05
CA GLU A 107 20.28 0.38 -12.00
C GLU A 107 20.81 0.19 -13.43
N ASN A 108 22.13 -0.01 -13.57
CA ASN A 108 22.76 -0.15 -14.88
C ASN A 108 22.39 -1.45 -15.58
N ASN A 109 22.42 -2.57 -14.85
CA ASN A 109 22.04 -3.88 -15.39
C ASN A 109 20.54 -3.93 -15.71
N ARG A 110 19.70 -3.34 -14.86
CA ARG A 110 18.26 -3.18 -15.08
C ARG A 110 17.99 -2.45 -16.39
N LEU A 111 18.59 -1.28 -16.58
CA LEU A 111 18.42 -0.48 -17.79
C LEU A 111 18.87 -1.22 -19.05
N VAL A 112 20.02 -1.90 -19.00
CA VAL A 112 20.54 -2.67 -20.14
C VAL A 112 19.64 -3.83 -20.48
N VAL A 113 19.19 -4.61 -19.50
CA VAL A 113 18.26 -5.73 -19.73
C VAL A 113 16.95 -5.19 -20.28
N PHE A 114 16.38 -4.14 -19.67
CA PHE A 114 15.12 -3.54 -20.12
C PHE A 114 15.18 -3.10 -21.58
N ARG A 115 16.25 -2.43 -22.01
CA ARG A 115 16.46 -2.02 -23.40
C ARG A 115 16.61 -3.20 -24.38
N LEU A 116 17.00 -4.37 -23.88
CA LEU A 116 17.11 -5.60 -24.66
C LEU A 116 15.78 -6.34 -24.81
N LEU A 117 14.79 -6.11 -23.95
CA LEU A 117 13.48 -6.78 -24.01
C LEU A 117 12.76 -6.49 -25.35
N LYS A 118 11.82 -7.34 -25.71
CA LYS A 118 10.84 -7.00 -26.75
C LYS A 118 9.92 -5.91 -26.23
N LYS A 119 9.47 -5.04 -27.13
CA LYS A 119 8.66 -3.88 -26.77
C LYS A 119 7.44 -4.24 -25.92
N ASP A 120 6.66 -5.23 -26.35
CA ASP A 120 5.45 -5.66 -25.65
C ASP A 120 5.75 -6.22 -24.24
N VAL A 121 6.84 -6.98 -24.10
CA VAL A 121 7.29 -7.54 -22.81
C VAL A 121 7.81 -6.43 -21.90
N ALA A 122 8.56 -5.49 -22.45
CA ALA A 122 9.09 -4.35 -21.71
C ALA A 122 7.97 -3.46 -21.13
N THR A 123 6.95 -3.15 -21.94
CA THR A 123 5.81 -2.33 -21.50
C THR A 123 5.01 -3.02 -20.40
N GLN A 124 4.71 -4.31 -20.57
CA GLN A 124 4.00 -5.07 -19.54
C GLN A 124 4.81 -5.19 -18.24
N ALA A 125 6.11 -5.53 -18.30
CA ALA A 125 6.95 -5.60 -17.11
C ALA A 125 7.07 -4.24 -16.42
N PHE A 126 7.13 -3.14 -17.17
CA PHE A 126 7.24 -1.79 -16.64
C PHE A 126 6.01 -1.39 -15.81
N ALA A 127 4.80 -1.78 -16.22
CA ALA A 127 3.57 -1.54 -15.47
C ALA A 127 3.54 -2.24 -14.10
N TYR A 128 4.19 -3.41 -13.98
CA TYR A 128 4.29 -4.16 -12.72
C TYR A 128 5.47 -3.75 -11.81
N MET A 129 6.35 -2.85 -12.27
CA MET A 129 7.47 -2.39 -11.46
C MET A 129 7.04 -1.44 -10.36
N SER A 130 7.77 -1.47 -9.23
CA SER A 130 7.65 -0.47 -8.16
C SER A 130 8.01 0.94 -8.66
N ASP A 131 7.48 1.96 -8.02
CA ASP A 131 7.72 3.38 -8.37
C ASP A 131 9.21 3.71 -8.38
N GLU A 132 9.99 3.21 -7.40
CA GLU A 132 11.44 3.41 -7.32
C GLU A 132 12.15 2.85 -8.56
N ALA A 133 11.81 1.65 -8.99
CA ALA A 133 12.42 1.02 -10.15
C ALA A 133 11.97 1.67 -11.47
N ARG A 134 10.72 2.14 -11.53
CA ARG A 134 10.19 2.93 -12.66
C ARG A 134 10.90 4.28 -12.77
N ASP A 135 11.07 4.99 -11.67
CA ASP A 135 11.77 6.28 -11.62
C ASP A 135 13.21 6.18 -12.09
N ASP A 136 13.94 5.16 -11.67
CA ASP A 136 15.31 4.90 -12.13
C ASP A 136 15.37 4.76 -13.65
N LEU A 137 14.46 3.95 -14.22
CA LEU A 137 14.39 3.75 -15.66
C LEU A 137 13.98 5.03 -16.41
N VAL A 138 12.97 5.75 -15.90
CA VAL A 138 12.48 7.01 -16.48
C VAL A 138 13.58 8.07 -16.52
N ASN A 139 14.35 8.19 -15.44
CA ASN A 139 15.47 9.14 -15.35
C ASN A 139 16.61 8.80 -16.34
N ALA A 140 16.76 7.52 -16.68
CA ALA A 140 17.75 7.03 -17.63
C ALA A 140 17.26 7.05 -19.10
N PHE A 141 15.94 7.11 -19.33
CA PHE A 141 15.35 7.10 -20.65
C PHE A 141 15.61 8.38 -21.44
N SER A 142 15.71 8.24 -22.74
CA SER A 142 15.56 9.36 -23.66
C SER A 142 14.09 9.73 -23.81
N ASP A 143 13.81 10.96 -24.22
CA ASP A 143 12.43 11.39 -24.52
C ASP A 143 11.71 10.47 -25.54
N VAL A 144 12.45 9.81 -26.43
CA VAL A 144 11.87 8.87 -27.42
C VAL A 144 11.47 7.56 -26.77
N GLU A 145 12.29 7.05 -25.84
CA GLU A 145 11.98 5.83 -25.09
C GLU A 145 10.77 6.05 -24.21
N LEU A 146 10.72 7.17 -23.50
CA LEU A 146 9.64 7.52 -22.58
C LEU A 146 8.30 7.71 -23.31
N VAL A 147 8.30 8.44 -24.43
CA VAL A 147 7.07 8.59 -25.26
C VAL A 147 6.62 7.25 -25.81
N SER A 148 7.56 6.39 -26.23
CA SER A 148 7.19 5.06 -26.74
C SER A 148 6.58 4.17 -25.64
N ALA A 149 7.11 4.21 -24.41
CA ALA A 149 6.56 3.47 -23.29
C ALA A 149 5.12 3.94 -22.99
N ILE A 150 4.90 5.24 -22.85
CA ILE A 150 3.59 5.84 -22.56
C ILE A 150 2.55 5.60 -23.67
N GLU A 151 2.96 5.55 -24.93
CA GLU A 151 2.02 5.27 -26.04
C GLU A 151 1.60 3.79 -26.12
N ASP A 152 2.34 2.91 -25.49
CA ASP A 152 2.09 1.46 -25.48
C ASP A 152 1.45 0.95 -24.18
N MET A 153 1.43 1.78 -23.14
CA MET A 153 0.75 1.48 -21.86
C MET A 153 -0.76 1.71 -21.97
N SER A 154 -1.52 1.13 -21.05
CA SER A 154 -2.89 1.53 -20.79
C SER A 154 -2.94 3.02 -20.41
N LEU A 155 -4.08 3.68 -20.62
CA LEU A 155 -4.15 5.14 -20.40
C LEU A 155 -4.16 5.53 -18.92
N ASP A 156 -4.65 4.67 -18.03
CA ASP A 156 -4.61 4.79 -16.58
C ASP A 156 -3.18 4.65 -16.07
N ASP A 157 -2.49 3.52 -16.33
CA ASP A 157 -1.07 3.34 -15.99
C ASP A 157 -0.18 4.48 -16.51
N ALA A 158 -0.44 4.96 -17.72
CA ALA A 158 0.29 6.09 -18.29
C ALA A 158 -0.03 7.42 -17.57
N ALA A 159 -1.23 7.59 -17.05
CA ALA A 159 -1.61 8.76 -16.25
C ALA A 159 -0.94 8.72 -14.90
N ASP A 160 -1.00 7.59 -14.19
CA ASP A 160 -0.35 7.39 -12.88
C ASP A 160 1.15 7.64 -12.97
N LEU A 161 1.83 7.05 -13.97
CA LEU A 161 3.25 7.31 -14.22
C LEU A 161 3.56 8.80 -14.44
N LEU A 162 2.67 9.55 -15.12
CA LEU A 162 2.88 10.96 -15.38
C LEU A 162 2.59 11.83 -14.15
N GLU A 163 1.73 11.42 -13.23
CA GLU A 163 1.44 12.15 -11.99
C GLU A 163 2.69 12.23 -11.10
N ASP A 164 3.49 11.17 -11.05
CA ASP A 164 4.73 11.10 -10.27
C ASP A 164 5.89 11.86 -10.91
N MET A 165 5.77 12.26 -12.19
CA MET A 165 6.86 12.92 -12.91
C MET A 165 6.93 14.44 -12.69
N PRO A 166 8.15 15.02 -12.72
CA PRO A 166 8.30 16.48 -12.72
C PRO A 166 7.54 17.13 -13.88
N ALA A 167 6.77 18.19 -13.63
CA ALA A 167 5.94 18.88 -14.62
C ALA A 167 6.65 19.24 -15.94
N GLY A 168 7.97 19.45 -15.89
CA GLY A 168 8.79 19.69 -17.09
C GLY A 168 8.95 18.45 -17.98
N VAL A 169 8.96 17.25 -17.40
CA VAL A 169 9.01 15.97 -18.11
C VAL A 169 7.65 15.69 -18.72
N VAL A 170 6.59 15.75 -17.91
CA VAL A 170 5.19 15.58 -18.34
C VAL A 170 4.88 16.42 -19.57
N LYS A 171 5.21 17.71 -19.52
CA LYS A 171 4.99 18.61 -20.65
C LYS A 171 5.72 18.15 -21.92
N ARG A 172 6.99 17.75 -21.82
CA ARG A 172 7.78 17.30 -22.99
C ARG A 172 7.21 16.01 -23.58
N VAL A 173 6.79 15.08 -22.73
CA VAL A 173 6.18 13.81 -23.15
C VAL A 173 4.87 14.07 -23.85
N LEU A 174 3.95 14.82 -23.25
CA LEU A 174 2.65 15.15 -23.83
C LEU A 174 2.79 15.94 -25.15
N GLU A 175 3.80 16.84 -25.27
CA GLU A 175 4.06 17.55 -26.54
C GLU A 175 4.48 16.61 -27.66
N LYS A 176 5.17 15.51 -27.37
CA LYS A 176 5.70 14.55 -28.34
C LYS A 176 4.78 13.37 -28.61
N SER A 177 3.87 13.06 -27.67
CA SER A 177 2.88 11.99 -27.81
C SER A 177 1.84 12.28 -28.91
N SER A 178 1.16 11.24 -29.37
CA SER A 178 0.08 11.33 -30.34
C SER A 178 -1.02 12.28 -29.84
N ARG A 179 -1.76 12.88 -30.77
CA ARG A 179 -2.85 13.78 -30.40
C ARG A 179 -3.90 13.08 -29.54
N GLN A 180 -4.22 11.82 -29.84
CA GLN A 180 -5.24 11.06 -29.13
C GLN A 180 -4.80 10.75 -27.70
N THR A 181 -3.61 10.20 -27.52
CA THR A 181 -3.01 9.91 -26.19
C THR A 181 -2.95 11.16 -25.33
N ARG A 182 -2.44 12.26 -25.90
CA ARG A 182 -2.35 13.55 -25.20
C ARG A 182 -3.71 14.10 -24.74
N GLU A 183 -4.77 14.02 -25.59
CA GLU A 183 -6.11 14.48 -25.23
C GLU A 183 -6.71 13.62 -24.11
N SER A 184 -6.47 12.30 -24.15
CA SER A 184 -6.94 11.37 -23.11
C SER A 184 -6.20 11.56 -21.79
N LEU A 185 -4.87 11.58 -21.81
CA LEU A 185 -4.05 11.77 -20.60
C LEU A 185 -4.30 13.14 -19.94
N ASN A 186 -4.39 14.23 -20.73
CA ASN A 186 -4.77 15.53 -20.16
C ASN A 186 -6.14 15.53 -19.49
N LYS A 187 -7.05 14.66 -19.91
CA LYS A 187 -8.36 14.54 -19.27
C LYS A 187 -8.26 13.77 -17.96
N LEU A 188 -7.49 12.69 -17.91
CA LEU A 188 -7.27 11.88 -16.70
C LEU A 188 -6.52 12.69 -15.63
N LEU A 189 -5.41 13.29 -15.98
CA LEU A 189 -4.58 14.16 -15.10
C LEU A 189 -5.30 15.41 -14.53
N ASN A 190 -6.52 15.73 -14.99
CA ASN A 190 -7.32 16.81 -14.44
C ASN A 190 -8.32 16.37 -13.36
N TYR A 191 -8.50 15.08 -13.15
CA TYR A 191 -9.31 14.61 -12.04
C TYR A 191 -8.55 14.75 -10.71
N PRO A 192 -9.26 14.88 -9.59
CA PRO A 192 -8.60 14.91 -8.28
C PRO A 192 -7.89 13.58 -8.02
N GLU A 193 -6.71 13.63 -7.46
CA GLU A 193 -6.00 12.47 -6.91
C GLU A 193 -6.91 11.68 -5.95
N SER A 194 -6.72 10.38 -5.84
CA SER A 194 -7.51 9.47 -4.99
C SER A 194 -9.02 9.48 -5.30
N SER A 195 -9.41 9.79 -6.53
CA SER A 195 -10.81 9.76 -6.97
C SER A 195 -11.05 8.66 -8.01
N ALA A 196 -12.33 8.27 -8.20
CA ALA A 196 -12.71 7.37 -9.29
C ALA A 196 -12.30 7.87 -10.68
N GLY A 197 -12.11 9.16 -10.82
CA GLY A 197 -11.70 9.78 -12.08
C GLY A 197 -10.22 9.62 -12.39
N SER A 198 -9.33 9.58 -11.38
CA SER A 198 -7.91 9.28 -11.56
C SER A 198 -7.67 7.78 -11.85
N LEU A 199 -8.38 6.89 -11.17
CA LEU A 199 -8.25 5.44 -11.35
C LEU A 199 -8.86 4.88 -12.65
N MET A 200 -9.72 5.63 -13.35
CA MET A 200 -10.47 5.04 -14.45
C MET A 200 -9.71 5.00 -15.75
N THR A 201 -9.90 3.93 -16.52
CA THR A 201 -9.51 3.86 -17.93
C THR A 201 -10.69 4.15 -18.88
N PRO A 202 -10.50 4.93 -19.95
CA PRO A 202 -11.50 5.08 -21.01
C PRO A 202 -11.48 3.93 -22.03
N GLU A 203 -10.66 2.92 -21.84
CA GLU A 203 -10.39 1.82 -22.79
C GLU A 203 -11.30 0.62 -22.53
N TYR A 204 -12.55 0.71 -23.00
CA TYR A 204 -13.57 -0.32 -22.81
C TYR A 204 -14.27 -0.71 -24.11
N VAL A 205 -14.87 -1.91 -24.15
CA VAL A 205 -15.66 -2.36 -25.29
C VAL A 205 -17.04 -1.71 -25.28
N ARG A 206 -17.30 -0.89 -26.28
CA ARG A 206 -18.58 -0.19 -26.47
C ARG A 206 -19.49 -0.92 -27.46
N LEU A 207 -20.71 -1.21 -27.00
CA LEU A 207 -21.80 -1.76 -27.81
C LEU A 207 -22.95 -0.75 -27.93
N ARG A 208 -23.91 -1.02 -28.84
CA ARG A 208 -25.14 -0.25 -29.04
C ARG A 208 -26.36 -1.15 -28.87
N GLN A 209 -27.45 -0.62 -28.37
CA GLN A 209 -28.70 -1.38 -28.15
C GLN A 209 -29.22 -2.10 -29.41
N GLY A 210 -29.06 -1.50 -30.60
CA GLY A 210 -29.52 -2.07 -31.86
C GLY A 210 -28.63 -3.16 -32.46
N MET A 211 -27.54 -3.55 -31.77
CA MET A 211 -26.65 -4.63 -32.24
C MET A 211 -27.23 -6.00 -31.90
N THR A 212 -26.85 -7.01 -32.68
CA THR A 212 -27.03 -8.43 -32.35
C THR A 212 -25.79 -8.98 -31.66
N VAL A 213 -25.88 -10.18 -31.06
CA VAL A 213 -24.72 -10.89 -30.50
C VAL A 213 -23.60 -11.06 -31.52
N SER A 214 -23.95 -11.35 -32.79
CA SER A 214 -22.95 -11.43 -33.87
C SER A 214 -22.22 -10.10 -34.08
N ASP A 215 -22.96 -8.98 -34.05
CA ASP A 215 -22.35 -7.64 -34.18
C ASP A 215 -21.47 -7.30 -32.97
N ALA A 216 -21.88 -7.73 -31.77
CA ALA A 216 -21.10 -7.55 -30.54
C ALA A 216 -19.76 -8.28 -30.62
N PHE A 217 -19.72 -9.53 -31.09
CA PHE A 217 -18.45 -10.23 -31.32
C PHE A 217 -17.58 -9.56 -32.36
N ALA A 218 -18.17 -8.98 -33.41
CA ALA A 218 -17.40 -8.19 -34.39
C ALA A 218 -16.85 -6.89 -33.78
N ALA A 219 -17.60 -6.28 -32.84
CA ALA A 219 -17.14 -5.09 -32.11
C ALA A 219 -16.01 -5.45 -31.14
N ILE A 220 -16.13 -6.53 -30.36
CA ILE A 220 -15.09 -7.04 -29.46
C ILE A 220 -13.78 -7.32 -30.21
N ARG A 221 -13.83 -8.04 -31.34
CA ARG A 221 -12.62 -8.32 -32.13
C ARG A 221 -11.93 -7.08 -32.68
N ARG A 222 -12.65 -5.98 -32.85
CA ARG A 222 -12.09 -4.72 -33.36
C ARG A 222 -11.58 -3.80 -32.26
N GLN A 223 -12.23 -3.81 -31.08
CA GLN A 223 -11.92 -2.89 -29.97
C GLN A 223 -11.10 -3.57 -28.88
N GLY A 224 -11.18 -4.90 -28.75
CA GLY A 224 -10.64 -5.65 -27.63
C GLY A 224 -9.10 -5.73 -27.61
N GLU A 225 -8.42 -5.33 -28.67
CA GLU A 225 -6.96 -5.22 -28.69
C GLU A 225 -6.47 -4.02 -27.84
N ASN A 226 -7.32 -2.97 -27.75
CA ASN A 226 -7.03 -1.74 -27.02
C ASN A 226 -7.98 -1.56 -25.83
N ALA A 227 -8.78 -2.55 -25.48
CA ALA A 227 -9.70 -2.47 -24.35
C ALA A 227 -9.10 -3.18 -23.16
N GLU A 228 -9.14 -2.54 -22.01
CA GLU A 228 -8.64 -3.06 -20.75
C GLU A 228 -9.24 -4.43 -20.41
N THR A 229 -10.55 -4.56 -20.63
CA THR A 229 -11.21 -5.85 -20.47
C THR A 229 -12.27 -6.09 -21.55
N VAL A 230 -12.43 -7.36 -21.94
CA VAL A 230 -13.51 -7.83 -22.83
C VAL A 230 -14.58 -8.64 -22.08
N TYR A 231 -14.37 -8.89 -20.77
CA TYR A 231 -15.29 -9.69 -19.96
C TYR A 231 -16.63 -8.99 -19.72
N THR A 232 -16.61 -7.66 -19.65
CA THR A 232 -17.79 -6.81 -19.54
C THR A 232 -17.81 -5.80 -20.66
N CYS A 233 -18.88 -5.80 -21.46
CA CYS A 233 -19.11 -4.86 -22.55
C CYS A 233 -20.19 -3.86 -22.16
N TYR A 234 -20.02 -2.60 -22.53
CA TYR A 234 -20.87 -1.48 -22.11
C TYR A 234 -21.77 -1.04 -23.26
N VAL A 235 -23.09 -1.09 -23.02
CA VAL A 235 -24.09 -0.64 -23.97
C VAL A 235 -24.29 0.85 -23.78
N VAL A 236 -23.82 1.65 -24.75
CA VAL A 236 -23.76 3.11 -24.62
C VAL A 236 -24.51 3.77 -25.79
N GLU A 237 -25.46 4.64 -25.46
CA GLU A 237 -26.21 5.44 -26.42
C GLU A 237 -26.06 6.93 -26.09
N ARG A 238 -25.59 7.73 -27.04
CA ARG A 238 -25.34 9.18 -26.84
C ARG A 238 -24.50 9.49 -25.59
N ASN A 239 -23.43 8.73 -25.36
CA ASN A 239 -22.54 8.78 -24.20
C ASN A 239 -23.22 8.51 -22.84
N ARG A 240 -24.41 7.91 -22.82
CA ARG A 240 -25.07 7.45 -21.60
C ARG A 240 -25.03 5.94 -21.55
N LEU A 241 -24.68 5.41 -20.40
CA LEU A 241 -24.73 3.98 -20.13
C LEU A 241 -26.20 3.54 -20.12
N GLN A 242 -26.52 2.50 -20.89
CA GLN A 242 -27.87 1.90 -20.97
C GLN A 242 -27.91 0.55 -20.29
N GLY A 243 -26.78 -0.14 -20.19
CA GLY A 243 -26.67 -1.45 -19.60
C GLY A 243 -25.29 -2.05 -19.84
N VAL A 244 -25.06 -3.21 -19.27
CA VAL A 244 -23.84 -4.00 -19.43
C VAL A 244 -24.16 -5.39 -19.97
N VAL A 245 -23.24 -5.98 -20.72
CA VAL A 245 -23.37 -7.35 -21.22
C VAL A 245 -22.08 -8.11 -20.91
N SER A 246 -22.18 -9.21 -20.18
CA SER A 246 -21.01 -10.05 -19.90
C SER A 246 -20.62 -10.88 -21.14
N ALA A 247 -19.33 -11.16 -21.29
CA ALA A 247 -18.83 -12.10 -22.29
C ALA A 247 -19.53 -13.47 -22.18
N ARG A 248 -19.87 -13.90 -20.95
CA ARG A 248 -20.63 -15.12 -20.68
C ARG A 248 -22.03 -15.07 -21.34
N SER A 249 -22.75 -13.96 -21.17
CA SER A 249 -24.08 -13.79 -21.78
C SER A 249 -24.00 -13.83 -23.30
N LEU A 250 -22.99 -13.20 -23.89
CA LEU A 250 -22.75 -13.23 -25.33
C LEU A 250 -22.45 -14.64 -25.84
N LEU A 251 -21.58 -15.40 -25.15
CA LEU A 251 -21.20 -16.77 -25.53
C LEU A 251 -22.34 -17.77 -25.44
N LEU A 252 -23.31 -17.56 -24.54
CA LEU A 252 -24.45 -18.46 -24.33
C LEU A 252 -25.69 -18.11 -25.13
N SER A 253 -25.71 -16.97 -25.84
CA SER A 253 -26.85 -16.48 -26.61
C SER A 253 -26.71 -16.80 -28.09
N ASP A 254 -27.83 -16.91 -28.78
CA ASP A 254 -27.83 -17.09 -30.23
C ASP A 254 -27.26 -15.86 -30.96
N PRO A 255 -26.50 -16.04 -32.06
CA PRO A 255 -25.89 -14.93 -32.79
C PRO A 255 -26.85 -13.85 -33.28
N SER A 256 -28.12 -14.19 -33.50
CA SER A 256 -29.18 -13.27 -33.95
C SER A 256 -29.91 -12.55 -32.81
N THR A 257 -29.63 -12.88 -31.55
CA THR A 257 -30.30 -12.26 -30.41
C THR A 257 -29.89 -10.79 -30.27
N PRO A 258 -30.87 -9.86 -30.13
CA PRO A 258 -30.56 -8.46 -29.88
C PRO A 258 -29.88 -8.25 -28.55
N ILE A 259 -28.92 -7.32 -28.48
CA ILE A 259 -28.19 -7.00 -27.24
C ILE A 259 -29.14 -6.50 -26.13
N VAL A 260 -30.17 -5.76 -26.48
CA VAL A 260 -31.17 -5.25 -25.54
C VAL A 260 -31.90 -6.35 -24.76
N ASP A 261 -32.00 -7.56 -25.33
CA ASP A 261 -32.70 -8.69 -24.70
C ASP A 261 -31.82 -9.45 -23.68
N ILE A 262 -30.50 -9.21 -23.71
CA ILE A 262 -29.52 -9.93 -22.87
C ILE A 262 -28.69 -9.00 -21.99
N MET A 263 -28.82 -7.68 -22.15
CA MET A 263 -28.12 -6.71 -21.29
C MET A 263 -28.79 -6.62 -19.91
N ASP A 264 -27.98 -6.32 -18.92
CA ASP A 264 -28.45 -5.91 -17.60
C ASP A 264 -28.53 -4.37 -17.59
N ASP A 265 -29.71 -3.82 -17.34
CA ASP A 265 -29.97 -2.39 -17.27
C ASP A 265 -29.92 -1.84 -15.83
N ASN A 266 -29.86 -2.72 -14.82
CA ASN A 266 -29.70 -2.36 -13.41
C ASN A 266 -28.22 -2.26 -13.04
N VAL A 267 -27.52 -1.31 -13.63
CA VAL A 267 -26.07 -1.17 -13.47
C VAL A 267 -25.71 -0.30 -12.29
N VAL A 268 -24.88 -0.83 -11.40
CA VAL A 268 -24.23 -0.03 -10.34
C VAL A 268 -23.11 0.80 -10.99
N THR A 269 -23.07 2.08 -10.67
CA THR A 269 -22.11 3.04 -11.24
C THR A 269 -21.55 3.95 -10.17
N VAL A 270 -20.36 4.48 -10.38
CA VAL A 270 -19.72 5.50 -9.54
C VAL A 270 -19.50 6.78 -10.32
N LYS A 271 -19.24 7.88 -9.62
CA LYS A 271 -18.95 9.18 -10.23
C LYS A 271 -17.45 9.45 -10.21
N VAL A 272 -16.97 10.20 -11.17
CA VAL A 272 -15.56 10.66 -11.24
C VAL A 272 -15.04 11.33 -9.97
N THR A 273 -15.94 11.86 -9.13
CA THR A 273 -15.59 12.54 -7.87
C THR A 273 -15.72 11.64 -6.64
N ASP A 274 -16.13 10.39 -6.80
CA ASP A 274 -16.26 9.47 -5.69
C ASP A 274 -14.84 9.04 -5.24
N ASP A 275 -14.68 8.86 -3.95
CA ASP A 275 -13.45 8.47 -3.31
C ASP A 275 -13.01 7.05 -3.75
N GLN A 276 -11.72 6.85 -3.99
CA GLN A 276 -11.16 5.58 -4.49
C GLN A 276 -11.44 4.40 -3.56
N GLU A 277 -11.32 4.61 -2.23
CA GLU A 277 -11.59 3.58 -1.24
C GLU A 277 -13.06 3.15 -1.28
N TYR A 278 -13.98 4.12 -1.41
CA TYR A 278 -15.39 3.83 -1.57
C TYR A 278 -15.66 3.00 -2.84
N VAL A 279 -15.04 3.34 -3.96
CA VAL A 279 -15.18 2.61 -5.22
C VAL A 279 -14.68 1.18 -5.09
N ALA A 280 -13.47 0.99 -4.59
CA ALA A 280 -12.86 -0.33 -4.40
C ALA A 280 -13.72 -1.22 -3.47
N ARG A 281 -14.32 -0.64 -2.42
CA ARG A 281 -15.25 -1.35 -1.53
C ARG A 281 -16.57 -1.72 -2.20
N GLU A 282 -17.14 -0.85 -3.02
CA GLU A 282 -18.35 -1.19 -3.79
C GLU A 282 -18.05 -2.30 -4.80
N MET A 283 -16.89 -2.29 -5.46
CA MET A 283 -16.45 -3.38 -6.33
C MET A 283 -16.33 -4.70 -5.57
N GLN A 284 -15.68 -4.70 -4.41
CA GLN A 284 -15.61 -5.87 -3.52
C GLN A 284 -16.98 -6.34 -3.05
N ARG A 285 -17.89 -5.42 -2.72
CA ARG A 285 -19.25 -5.76 -2.22
C ARG A 285 -20.11 -6.46 -3.25
N TYR A 286 -19.97 -6.09 -4.52
CA TYR A 286 -20.77 -6.65 -5.62
C TYR A 286 -20.02 -7.71 -6.43
N ASP A 287 -18.78 -8.05 -6.06
CA ASP A 287 -17.92 -8.99 -6.80
C ASP A 287 -17.72 -8.54 -8.28
N PHE A 288 -17.57 -7.25 -8.52
CA PHE A 288 -17.39 -6.72 -9.86
C PHE A 288 -15.93 -6.81 -10.30
N THR A 289 -15.72 -7.24 -11.53
CA THR A 289 -14.40 -7.22 -12.19
C THR A 289 -14.08 -5.90 -12.89
N ALA A 290 -15.11 -5.10 -13.16
CA ALA A 290 -14.98 -3.75 -13.67
C ALA A 290 -16.21 -2.93 -13.31
N MET A 291 -16.03 -1.65 -12.94
CA MET A 291 -17.07 -0.73 -12.50
C MET A 291 -17.18 0.46 -13.44
N PRO A 292 -18.36 0.77 -13.98
CA PRO A 292 -18.53 1.94 -14.84
C PRO A 292 -18.56 3.26 -14.07
N VAL A 293 -17.85 4.25 -14.62
CA VAL A 293 -17.68 5.59 -14.07
C VAL A 293 -18.48 6.60 -14.89
N LEU A 294 -19.23 7.44 -14.19
CA LEU A 294 -20.01 8.52 -14.80
C LEU A 294 -19.44 9.89 -14.41
N ASP A 295 -19.50 10.83 -15.32
CA ASP A 295 -19.22 12.23 -14.98
C ASP A 295 -20.36 12.89 -14.18
N ASN A 296 -20.15 14.15 -13.79
CA ASN A 296 -21.13 14.91 -13.02
C ASN A 296 -22.45 15.17 -13.79
N GLU A 297 -22.46 15.01 -15.14
CA GLU A 297 -23.64 15.16 -16.01
C GLU A 297 -24.34 13.80 -16.25
N GLY A 298 -23.80 12.70 -15.69
CA GLY A 298 -24.30 11.34 -15.87
C GLY A 298 -23.93 10.74 -17.22
N MET A 299 -22.87 11.22 -17.84
CA MET A 299 -22.29 10.61 -19.04
C MET A 299 -21.29 9.54 -18.66
N PHE A 300 -21.26 8.46 -19.41
CA PHE A 300 -20.31 7.37 -19.21
C PHE A 300 -18.94 7.77 -19.76
N VAL A 301 -17.91 7.75 -18.91
CA VAL A 301 -16.58 8.29 -19.21
C VAL A 301 -15.46 7.26 -19.16
N GLY A 302 -15.60 6.17 -18.39
CA GLY A 302 -14.59 5.14 -18.26
C GLY A 302 -15.04 4.00 -17.36
N ILE A 303 -14.12 3.10 -17.08
CA ILE A 303 -14.28 1.97 -16.17
C ILE A 303 -13.12 1.92 -15.21
N ILE A 304 -13.31 1.35 -14.02
CA ILE A 304 -12.24 0.98 -13.08
C ILE A 304 -12.21 -0.54 -13.03
N THR A 305 -11.04 -1.13 -13.07
CA THR A 305 -10.86 -2.58 -13.07
C THR A 305 -10.61 -3.12 -11.67
N ILE A 306 -10.64 -4.43 -11.50
CA ILE A 306 -10.51 -5.06 -10.18
C ILE A 306 -9.08 -5.05 -9.67
N ASP A 307 -8.08 -5.08 -10.52
CA ASP A 307 -6.67 -4.98 -10.22
C ASP A 307 -6.38 -3.63 -9.55
N ASP A 308 -6.75 -2.49 -10.17
CA ASP A 308 -6.64 -1.16 -9.55
C ASP A 308 -7.37 -1.08 -8.20
N ALA A 309 -8.57 -1.67 -8.14
CA ALA A 309 -9.33 -1.69 -6.88
C ALA A 309 -8.63 -2.50 -5.77
N ILE A 310 -7.88 -3.56 -6.10
CA ILE A 310 -7.09 -4.34 -5.15
C ILE A 310 -5.90 -3.52 -4.66
N ASP A 311 -5.22 -2.81 -5.55
CA ASP A 311 -4.09 -1.97 -5.21
C ASP A 311 -4.52 -0.83 -4.28
N VAL A 312 -5.61 -0.13 -4.60
CA VAL A 312 -6.23 0.86 -3.70
C VAL A 312 -6.54 0.28 -2.32
N LEU A 313 -7.15 -0.91 -2.23
CA LEU A 313 -7.46 -1.52 -0.93
C LEU A 313 -6.20 -1.87 -0.12
N THR A 314 -5.11 -2.20 -0.79
CA THR A 314 -3.82 -2.50 -0.17
C THR A 314 -3.17 -1.22 0.35
N ASP A 315 -3.17 -0.16 -0.44
CA ASP A 315 -2.58 1.14 -0.08
C ASP A 315 -3.35 1.81 1.06
N GLU A 316 -4.68 1.85 0.99
CA GLU A 316 -5.54 2.35 2.07
C GLU A 316 -5.34 1.56 3.38
N SER A 317 -5.20 0.23 3.26
CA SER A 317 -4.91 -0.61 4.44
C SER A 317 -3.53 -0.29 5.04
N THR A 318 -2.54 -0.04 4.20
CA THR A 318 -1.17 0.34 4.60
C THR A 318 -1.17 1.72 5.25
N GLU A 319 -1.86 2.68 4.63
CA GLU A 319 -2.05 4.03 5.17
C GLU A 319 -2.72 4.01 6.54
N ASP A 320 -3.81 3.26 6.68
CA ASP A 320 -4.51 3.07 7.96
C ASP A 320 -3.58 2.48 9.04
N MET A 321 -2.77 1.47 8.69
CA MET A 321 -1.79 0.89 9.62
C MET A 321 -0.73 1.90 10.04
N GLN A 322 -0.22 2.71 9.12
CA GLN A 322 0.75 3.77 9.41
C GLN A 322 0.15 4.84 10.32
N LYS A 323 -1.05 5.33 10.02
CA LYS A 323 -1.79 6.31 10.85
C LYS A 323 -2.05 5.77 12.26
N MET A 324 -2.47 4.51 12.37
CA MET A 324 -2.66 3.84 13.66
C MET A 324 -1.37 3.69 14.48
N ALA A 325 -0.23 3.61 13.82
CA ALA A 325 1.10 3.58 14.45
C ALA A 325 1.69 4.98 14.70
N ALA A 326 0.94 6.06 14.39
CA ALA A 326 1.42 7.44 14.42
C ALA A 326 2.66 7.68 13.53
N ILE A 327 2.60 7.13 12.33
CA ILE A 327 3.55 7.37 11.24
C ILE A 327 2.79 8.20 10.20
N LEU A 328 3.41 9.25 9.67
CA LEU A 328 2.84 9.98 8.54
C LEU A 328 2.90 9.11 7.30
N PRO A 329 1.80 8.92 6.58
CA PRO A 329 1.81 8.22 5.31
C PRO A 329 2.76 8.90 4.33
N ASP A 330 3.27 8.13 3.39
CA ASP A 330 4.04 8.58 2.24
C ASP A 330 3.33 8.06 1.00
N ASP A 331 2.96 8.94 0.10
CA ASP A 331 2.31 8.57 -1.14
C ASP A 331 3.30 7.87 -2.09
N ASP A 332 4.60 8.14 -1.94
CA ASP A 332 5.69 7.46 -2.62
C ASP A 332 6.08 6.16 -1.86
N ALA A 333 5.17 5.20 -1.74
CA ALA A 333 5.36 3.98 -0.94
C ALA A 333 6.44 3.07 -1.52
N THR A 334 7.68 3.41 -1.28
CA THR A 334 8.83 2.55 -1.54
C THR A 334 8.91 1.41 -0.52
N THR A 335 9.61 0.33 -0.89
CA THR A 335 9.87 -0.76 0.04
C THR A 335 10.62 -0.26 1.29
N TYR A 336 10.53 -0.97 2.41
CA TYR A 336 11.20 -0.59 3.66
C TYR A 336 12.71 -0.32 3.48
N PHE A 337 13.38 -1.09 2.63
CA PHE A 337 14.81 -0.94 2.35
C PHE A 337 15.12 0.14 1.31
N GLY A 338 14.21 0.42 0.38
CA GLY A 338 14.32 1.48 -0.61
C GLY A 338 14.15 2.86 0.02
N THR A 339 13.26 2.99 1.01
CA THR A 339 13.02 4.26 1.68
C THR A 339 14.25 4.75 2.46
N SER A 340 14.66 6.00 2.23
CA SER A 340 15.83 6.58 2.90
C SER A 340 15.62 6.69 4.43
N VAL A 341 16.71 6.52 5.19
CA VAL A 341 16.70 6.69 6.66
C VAL A 341 16.15 8.06 7.07
N TRP A 342 16.41 9.08 6.26
CA TRP A 342 15.95 10.44 6.54
C TRP A 342 14.45 10.61 6.32
N THR A 343 13.89 9.98 5.29
CA THR A 343 12.45 9.92 5.03
C THR A 343 11.73 9.21 6.17
N HIS A 344 12.17 8.01 6.56
CA HIS A 344 11.64 7.31 7.72
C HIS A 344 11.68 8.14 9.02
N ALA A 345 12.73 8.93 9.22
CA ALA A 345 12.82 9.81 10.38
C ALA A 345 11.79 10.95 10.29
N LYS A 346 11.63 11.58 9.12
CA LYS A 346 10.66 12.66 8.90
C LYS A 346 9.22 12.21 9.15
N GLN A 347 8.85 11.01 8.72
CA GLN A 347 7.51 10.46 8.90
C GLN A 347 7.14 10.21 10.36
N ARG A 348 8.12 9.89 11.21
CA ARG A 348 7.91 9.50 12.61
C ARG A 348 8.08 10.64 13.60
N ILE A 349 9.04 11.56 13.37
CA ILE A 349 9.40 12.62 14.32
C ILE A 349 8.22 13.53 14.69
N PRO A 350 7.39 14.05 13.77
CA PRO A 350 6.32 14.99 14.13
C PRO A 350 5.35 14.41 15.16
N TRP A 351 4.88 13.19 14.94
CA TRP A 351 3.98 12.52 15.87
C TRP A 351 4.63 12.23 17.21
N LEU A 352 5.89 11.76 17.23
CA LEU A 352 6.62 11.51 18.47
C LEU A 352 6.80 12.79 19.29
N LEU A 353 7.01 13.95 18.65
CA LEU A 353 7.07 15.23 19.34
C LEU A 353 5.73 15.63 19.96
N ILE A 354 4.62 15.42 19.24
CA ILE A 354 3.26 15.69 19.75
C ILE A 354 3.00 14.79 20.96
N LEU A 355 3.32 13.50 20.87
CA LEU A 355 3.14 12.55 21.98
C LEU A 355 4.03 12.89 23.19
N MET A 356 5.26 13.32 22.96
CA MET A 356 6.16 13.77 24.04
C MET A 356 5.59 15.00 24.77
N LEU A 357 5.04 15.97 24.03
CA LEU A 357 4.36 17.11 24.64
C LEU A 357 3.12 16.67 25.41
N SER A 358 2.33 15.77 24.85
CA SER A 358 1.14 15.22 25.49
C SER A 358 1.47 14.47 26.80
N ALA A 359 2.59 13.72 26.84
CA ALA A 359 3.06 13.03 28.04
C ALA A 359 3.38 13.98 29.22
N THR A 360 3.57 15.27 28.94
CA THR A 360 3.74 16.29 29.99
C THR A 360 2.52 16.36 30.92
N PHE A 361 1.31 16.12 30.41
CA PHE A 361 0.10 16.07 31.23
C PHE A 361 0.15 14.94 32.26
N THR A 362 0.61 13.76 31.85
CA THR A 362 0.80 12.61 32.76
C THR A 362 1.84 12.93 33.83
N GLY A 363 2.92 13.62 33.47
CA GLY A 363 3.92 14.13 34.40
C GLY A 363 3.34 15.13 35.43
N MET A 364 2.50 16.07 34.97
CA MET A 364 1.83 17.04 35.87
C MET A 364 0.88 16.35 36.86
N VAL A 365 0.13 15.34 36.41
CA VAL A 365 -0.71 14.53 37.30
C VAL A 365 0.13 13.83 38.34
N THR A 366 1.24 13.19 37.95
CA THR A 366 2.15 12.51 38.85
C THR A 366 2.73 13.46 39.90
N THR A 367 3.18 14.65 39.50
CA THR A 367 3.71 15.68 40.41
C THR A 367 2.65 16.16 41.41
N HIS A 368 1.38 16.31 40.94
CA HIS A 368 0.29 16.73 41.82
C HIS A 368 0.04 15.76 42.99
N TYR A 369 0.30 14.48 42.80
CA TYR A 369 0.11 13.45 43.81
C TYR A 369 1.43 13.01 44.51
N GLU A 370 2.52 13.80 44.43
CA GLU A 370 3.84 13.46 44.96
C GLU A 370 3.81 13.15 46.46
N GLU A 371 3.04 13.89 47.29
CA GLU A 371 2.91 13.66 48.72
C GLU A 371 2.36 12.25 49.02
N ALA A 372 1.47 11.73 48.19
CA ALA A 372 0.95 10.38 48.33
C ALA A 372 2.01 9.31 48.08
N PHE A 373 2.99 9.58 47.24
CA PHE A 373 4.12 8.67 46.95
C PHE A 373 5.06 8.54 48.15
N VAL A 374 5.29 9.65 48.85
CA VAL A 374 6.15 9.64 50.05
C VAL A 374 5.52 8.82 51.17
N SER A 375 4.19 8.93 51.33
CA SER A 375 3.46 8.20 52.40
C SER A 375 3.26 6.72 52.08
N LEU A 376 3.08 6.35 50.79
CA LEU A 376 2.76 5.00 50.35
C LEU A 376 3.61 4.60 49.13
N PRO A 377 4.94 4.38 49.31
CA PRO A 377 5.86 4.16 48.16
C PRO A 377 5.50 2.94 47.30
N LEU A 378 4.84 1.93 47.89
CA LEU A 378 4.44 0.73 47.17
C LEU A 378 3.44 1.02 46.06
N LEU A 379 2.63 2.08 46.18
CA LEU A 379 1.67 2.48 45.14
C LEU A 379 2.38 2.84 43.83
N VAL A 380 3.56 3.43 43.90
CA VAL A 380 4.36 3.81 42.72
C VAL A 380 4.69 2.60 41.86
N SER A 381 4.98 1.45 42.50
CA SER A 381 5.35 0.21 41.79
C SER A 381 4.24 -0.37 40.92
N PHE A 382 2.99 0.02 41.15
CA PHE A 382 1.85 -0.46 40.37
C PHE A 382 1.41 0.49 39.24
N MET A 383 1.94 1.73 39.20
CA MET A 383 1.58 2.70 38.18
C MET A 383 1.86 2.19 36.76
N PRO A 384 3.07 1.66 36.42
CA PRO A 384 3.36 1.18 35.11
C PRO A 384 2.39 0.08 34.63
N MET A 385 2.04 -0.84 35.55
CA MET A 385 1.10 -1.93 35.26
C MET A 385 -0.32 -1.39 34.96
N LEU A 386 -0.79 -0.41 35.73
CA LEU A 386 -2.11 0.18 35.55
C LEU A 386 -2.21 0.90 34.21
N MET A 387 -1.21 1.73 33.88
CA MET A 387 -1.14 2.48 32.64
C MET A 387 -1.05 1.53 31.43
N ASP A 388 -0.11 0.60 31.44
CA ASP A 388 0.08 -0.37 30.36
C ASP A 388 -1.20 -1.20 30.11
N THR A 389 -1.79 -1.77 31.18
CA THR A 389 -3.02 -2.57 31.03
C THR A 389 -4.20 -1.74 30.53
N ALA A 390 -4.36 -0.51 31.02
CA ALA A 390 -5.44 0.37 30.58
C ALA A 390 -5.21 0.82 29.13
N GLY A 391 -4.00 1.22 28.76
CA GLY A 391 -3.62 1.57 27.39
C GLY A 391 -3.91 0.44 26.40
N ASN A 392 -3.48 -0.77 26.73
CA ASN A 392 -3.73 -1.97 25.91
C ASN A 392 -5.24 -2.25 25.75
N CYS A 393 -6.04 -2.06 26.81
CA CYS A 393 -7.50 -2.21 26.74
C CYS A 393 -8.15 -1.15 25.84
N GLY A 394 -7.66 0.08 25.86
CA GLY A 394 -8.09 1.15 24.98
C GLY A 394 -7.76 0.88 23.50
N ASN A 395 -6.54 0.42 23.26
CA ASN A 395 -6.08 0.09 21.90
C ASN A 395 -6.86 -1.06 21.27
N GLN A 396 -7.18 -2.11 22.04
CA GLN A 396 -7.99 -3.24 21.55
C GLN A 396 -9.32 -2.78 20.96
N ILE A 397 -10.03 -1.89 21.64
CA ILE A 397 -11.33 -1.41 21.15
C ILE A 397 -11.18 -0.38 20.03
N SER A 398 -10.16 0.46 20.08
CA SER A 398 -9.90 1.45 19.03
C SER A 398 -9.65 0.76 17.69
N THR A 399 -8.80 -0.24 17.65
CA THR A 399 -8.55 -1.03 16.43
C THR A 399 -9.84 -1.66 15.88
N LEU A 400 -10.71 -2.21 16.76
CA LEU A 400 -12.00 -2.75 16.34
C LEU A 400 -12.95 -1.67 15.80
N MET A 401 -12.91 -0.46 16.36
CA MET A 401 -13.75 0.65 15.91
C MET A 401 -13.26 1.26 14.61
N VAL A 402 -11.96 1.47 14.44
CA VAL A 402 -11.38 1.93 13.18
C VAL A 402 -11.75 0.96 12.07
N ARG A 403 -11.49 -0.33 12.26
CA ARG A 403 -11.89 -1.36 11.30
C ARG A 403 -13.39 -1.38 11.02
N GLY A 404 -14.23 -1.33 12.06
CA GLY A 404 -15.70 -1.37 11.90
C GLY A 404 -16.24 -0.14 11.17
N LEU A 405 -15.62 1.03 11.37
CA LEU A 405 -15.93 2.27 10.63
C LEU A 405 -15.44 2.20 9.18
N ALA A 406 -14.28 1.62 8.97
CA ALA A 406 -13.69 1.38 7.67
C ALA A 406 -14.57 0.43 6.83
N LEU A 407 -15.00 -0.69 7.40
CA LEU A 407 -15.85 -1.67 6.71
C LEU A 407 -17.35 -1.30 6.66
N GLY A 408 -17.76 -0.15 7.21
CA GLY A 408 -19.18 0.23 7.29
C GLY A 408 -20.03 -0.66 8.22
N GLU A 409 -19.41 -1.50 9.07
CA GLU A 409 -20.09 -2.32 10.07
C GLU A 409 -20.63 -1.48 11.24
N VAL A 410 -19.99 -0.34 11.48
CA VAL A 410 -20.32 0.61 12.54
C VAL A 410 -20.43 2.00 11.94
N GLU A 411 -21.53 2.69 12.24
CA GLU A 411 -21.74 4.08 11.85
C GLU A 411 -21.62 5.02 13.04
N PRO A 412 -21.28 6.33 12.81
CA PRO A 412 -21.28 7.33 13.89
C PRO A 412 -22.63 7.46 14.64
N SER A 413 -23.73 7.06 14.00
CA SER A 413 -25.08 6.98 14.58
C SER A 413 -25.22 5.89 15.65
N ASP A 414 -24.36 4.84 15.63
CA ASP A 414 -24.40 3.71 16.56
C ASP A 414 -23.73 3.97 17.91
N PHE A 415 -23.33 5.22 18.17
CA PHE A 415 -22.61 5.65 19.37
C PHE A 415 -23.18 5.03 20.68
N LEU A 416 -24.50 5.10 20.91
CA LEU A 416 -25.11 4.54 22.12
C LEU A 416 -25.12 3.01 22.16
N LYS A 417 -25.18 2.35 21.00
CA LYS A 417 -25.14 0.88 20.92
C LYS A 417 -23.72 0.41 21.26
N VAL A 418 -22.69 1.05 20.69
CA VAL A 418 -21.28 0.78 20.99
C VAL A 418 -20.98 1.04 22.45
N LEU A 419 -21.39 2.20 22.99
CA LEU A 419 -21.23 2.54 24.40
C LEU A 419 -21.82 1.46 25.32
N GLY A 420 -23.06 1.05 25.05
CA GLY A 420 -23.73 0.02 25.86
C GLY A 420 -23.12 -1.38 25.73
N LYS A 421 -22.55 -1.71 24.57
CA LYS A 421 -21.84 -2.97 24.36
C LYS A 421 -20.49 -2.96 25.10
N GLU A 422 -19.71 -1.90 24.91
CA GLU A 422 -18.37 -1.79 25.52
C GLU A 422 -18.41 -1.64 27.04
N LEU A 423 -19.43 -1.01 27.61
CA LEU A 423 -19.61 -0.97 29.06
C LEU A 423 -19.79 -2.38 29.66
N ARG A 424 -20.51 -3.26 28.97
CA ARG A 424 -20.68 -4.65 29.41
C ARG A 424 -19.41 -5.48 29.24
N VAL A 425 -18.72 -5.32 28.12
CA VAL A 425 -17.45 -6.02 27.86
C VAL A 425 -16.39 -5.57 28.85
N SER A 426 -16.26 -4.26 29.08
CA SER A 426 -15.28 -3.69 30.01
C SER A 426 -15.53 -4.09 31.47
N ALA A 427 -16.79 -4.20 31.88
CA ALA A 427 -17.15 -4.68 33.23
C ALA A 427 -16.70 -6.14 33.44
N ILE A 428 -16.87 -7.00 32.44
CA ILE A 428 -16.42 -8.40 32.51
C ILE A 428 -14.89 -8.46 32.53
N VAL A 429 -14.24 -7.81 31.58
CA VAL A 429 -12.77 -7.81 31.46
C VAL A 429 -12.11 -7.19 32.69
N GLY A 430 -12.61 -6.04 33.15
CA GLY A 430 -12.12 -5.36 34.33
C GLY A 430 -12.28 -6.17 35.61
N ALA A 431 -13.43 -6.88 35.77
CA ALA A 431 -13.64 -7.76 36.91
C ALA A 431 -12.64 -8.93 36.92
N VAL A 432 -12.43 -9.58 35.79
CA VAL A 432 -11.46 -10.69 35.69
C VAL A 432 -10.04 -10.20 35.97
N LEU A 433 -9.60 -9.11 35.31
CA LEU A 433 -8.26 -8.55 35.50
C LEU A 433 -8.06 -8.05 36.93
N GLY A 434 -9.05 -7.37 37.51
CA GLY A 434 -9.00 -6.90 38.90
C GLY A 434 -8.88 -8.04 39.89
N LEU A 435 -9.66 -9.11 39.73
CA LEU A 435 -9.60 -10.28 40.61
C LEU A 435 -8.25 -11.01 40.51
N VAL A 436 -7.81 -11.30 39.30
CA VAL A 436 -6.53 -11.99 39.06
C VAL A 436 -5.36 -11.17 39.61
N ASN A 437 -5.36 -9.86 39.35
CA ASN A 437 -4.30 -8.97 39.84
C ASN A 437 -4.33 -8.82 41.36
N GLY A 438 -5.50 -8.70 41.97
CA GLY A 438 -5.64 -8.66 43.43
C GLY A 438 -5.11 -9.92 44.11
N LEU A 439 -5.45 -11.08 43.54
CA LEU A 439 -4.92 -12.37 44.02
C LEU A 439 -3.40 -12.44 43.85
N ARG A 440 -2.87 -12.00 42.72
CA ARG A 440 -1.43 -11.92 42.44
C ARG A 440 -0.71 -11.05 43.47
N ILE A 441 -1.22 -9.84 43.72
CA ILE A 441 -0.64 -8.91 44.70
C ILE A 441 -0.67 -9.53 46.11
N TYR A 442 -1.82 -10.07 46.52
CA TYR A 442 -1.97 -10.71 47.80
C TYR A 442 -0.97 -11.87 48.01
N LEU A 443 -0.86 -12.79 47.05
CA LEU A 443 0.07 -13.92 47.11
C LEU A 443 1.53 -13.44 47.14
N MET A 444 1.90 -12.52 46.25
CA MET A 444 3.26 -12.04 46.11
C MET A 444 3.75 -11.35 47.41
N TYR A 445 2.96 -10.43 47.96
CA TYR A 445 3.38 -9.68 49.13
C TYR A 445 3.16 -10.43 50.47
N THR A 446 2.29 -11.42 50.51
CA THR A 446 2.11 -12.26 51.67
C THR A 446 3.19 -13.35 51.80
N TYR A 447 3.61 -13.95 50.67
CA TYR A 447 4.54 -15.09 50.67
C TYR A 447 5.96 -14.73 50.23
N LEU A 448 6.13 -13.91 49.20
CA LEU A 448 7.45 -13.61 48.62
C LEU A 448 8.13 -12.44 49.37
N TYR A 449 7.35 -11.42 49.77
CA TYR A 449 7.83 -10.23 50.51
C TYR A 449 7.27 -10.17 51.93
N ALA A 450 7.11 -11.32 52.57
CA ALA A 450 6.51 -11.44 53.88
C ALA A 450 7.16 -10.52 54.93
N GLY A 451 6.34 -9.72 55.62
CA GLY A 451 6.79 -8.81 56.69
C GLY A 451 7.48 -7.51 56.24
N GLN A 452 7.56 -7.23 54.92
CA GLN A 452 8.14 -5.98 54.45
C GLN A 452 7.10 -4.84 54.37
N TYR A 453 5.81 -5.19 54.21
CA TYR A 453 4.74 -4.23 54.04
C TYR A 453 3.54 -4.55 54.93
N ASP A 454 3.05 -3.50 55.62
CA ASP A 454 1.81 -3.58 56.36
C ASP A 454 0.62 -3.37 55.42
N ASN A 455 -0.56 -3.88 55.77
CA ASN A 455 -1.82 -3.68 55.05
C ASN A 455 -1.82 -4.13 53.58
N VAL A 456 -1.22 -5.29 53.28
CA VAL A 456 -1.18 -5.88 51.91
C VAL A 456 -2.57 -5.98 51.27
N ILE A 457 -3.61 -6.27 52.06
CA ILE A 457 -4.99 -6.33 51.57
C ILE A 457 -5.46 -4.96 51.08
N GLY A 458 -5.12 -3.87 51.77
CA GLY A 458 -5.46 -2.52 51.35
C GLY A 458 -4.84 -2.18 49.98
N TYR A 459 -3.56 -2.49 49.79
CA TYR A 459 -2.92 -2.30 48.46
C TYR A 459 -3.54 -3.16 47.38
N ALA A 460 -3.82 -4.44 47.65
CA ALA A 460 -4.47 -5.32 46.70
C ALA A 460 -5.86 -4.82 46.27
N VAL A 461 -6.67 -4.31 47.20
CA VAL A 461 -7.98 -3.74 46.95
C VAL A 461 -7.87 -2.45 46.11
N VAL A 462 -7.01 -1.50 46.52
CA VAL A 462 -6.84 -0.23 45.79
C VAL A 462 -6.43 -0.49 44.33
N VAL A 463 -5.41 -1.31 44.11
CA VAL A 463 -4.89 -1.59 42.79
C VAL A 463 -5.93 -2.32 41.92
N SER A 464 -6.65 -3.31 42.50
CA SER A 464 -7.65 -4.08 41.77
C SER A 464 -8.88 -3.25 41.39
N VAL A 465 -9.38 -2.43 42.32
CA VAL A 465 -10.53 -1.54 42.06
C VAL A 465 -10.13 -0.46 41.06
N SER A 466 -8.93 0.11 41.18
CA SER A 466 -8.42 1.07 40.21
C SER A 466 -8.28 0.45 38.85
N LEU A 467 -7.73 -0.75 38.71
CA LEU A 467 -7.62 -1.47 37.45
C LEU A 467 -8.98 -1.73 36.83
N PHE A 468 -9.98 -2.14 37.60
CA PHE A 468 -11.36 -2.35 37.13
C PHE A 468 -11.93 -1.10 36.48
N PHE A 469 -11.86 0.03 37.15
CA PHE A 469 -12.39 1.30 36.62
C PHE A 469 -11.53 1.88 35.49
N SER A 470 -10.20 1.70 35.54
CA SER A 470 -9.31 2.11 34.44
C SER A 470 -9.61 1.35 33.15
N VAL A 471 -9.89 0.05 33.23
CA VAL A 471 -10.31 -0.76 32.05
C VAL A 471 -11.64 -0.27 31.47
N ILE A 472 -12.62 0.06 32.31
CA ILE A 472 -13.88 0.64 31.83
C ILE A 472 -13.63 1.96 31.11
N LEU A 473 -12.91 2.86 31.75
CA LEU A 473 -12.57 4.17 31.17
C LEU A 473 -11.80 4.04 29.85
N ALA A 474 -10.79 3.18 29.82
CA ALA A 474 -9.97 2.95 28.64
C ALA A 474 -10.79 2.45 27.45
N LYS A 475 -11.67 1.47 27.66
CA LYS A 475 -12.54 0.94 26.60
C LYS A 475 -13.59 1.96 26.14
N LEU A 476 -14.09 2.80 27.04
CA LEU A 476 -15.01 3.86 26.66
C LEU A 476 -14.30 4.94 25.83
N VAL A 477 -13.13 5.38 26.24
CA VAL A 477 -12.33 6.36 25.50
C VAL A 477 -11.93 5.80 24.14
N GLY A 478 -11.33 4.60 24.13
CA GLY A 478 -10.86 3.94 22.91
C GLY A 478 -11.98 3.63 21.90
N GLY A 479 -13.19 3.31 22.38
CA GLY A 479 -14.33 3.05 21.51
C GLY A 479 -15.04 4.32 21.01
N MET A 480 -15.07 5.39 21.82
CA MET A 480 -15.80 6.60 21.47
C MET A 480 -14.99 7.60 20.65
N LEU A 481 -13.66 7.60 20.82
CA LEU A 481 -12.80 8.59 20.16
C LEU A 481 -12.79 8.43 18.63
N PRO A 482 -12.63 7.23 18.03
CA PRO A 482 -12.72 7.06 16.57
C PRO A 482 -14.10 7.42 16.00
N LEU A 483 -15.19 7.07 16.71
CA LEU A 483 -16.55 7.45 16.32
C LEU A 483 -16.76 8.97 16.32
N ALA A 484 -16.20 9.65 17.31
CA ALA A 484 -16.26 11.11 17.38
C ALA A 484 -15.43 11.76 16.25
N ALA A 485 -14.26 11.22 15.93
CA ALA A 485 -13.42 11.69 14.84
C ALA A 485 -14.17 11.60 13.49
N LYS A 486 -14.73 10.44 13.16
CA LYS A 486 -15.52 10.26 11.91
C LYS A 486 -16.72 11.20 11.86
N LYS A 487 -17.40 11.43 12.98
CA LYS A 487 -18.52 12.37 13.05
C LYS A 487 -18.12 13.82 12.81
N LEU A 488 -16.90 14.20 13.17
CA LEU A 488 -16.32 15.54 12.96
C LEU A 488 -15.67 15.68 11.58
N GLY A 489 -15.67 14.63 10.75
CA GLY A 489 -15.02 14.60 9.44
C GLY A 489 -13.50 14.41 9.51
N ALA A 490 -12.99 13.95 10.66
CA ALA A 490 -11.58 13.57 10.82
C ALA A 490 -11.41 12.05 10.60
N ASP A 491 -10.23 11.67 10.16
CA ASP A 491 -9.90 10.27 9.98
C ASP A 491 -9.85 9.53 11.34
N PRO A 492 -10.62 8.44 11.51
CA PRO A 492 -10.62 7.64 12.74
C PRO A 492 -9.27 7.00 13.05
N ALA A 493 -8.46 6.64 12.05
CA ALA A 493 -7.17 5.98 12.22
C ALA A 493 -6.17 6.88 12.96
N ILE A 494 -6.18 8.18 12.73
CA ILE A 494 -5.32 9.16 13.41
C ILE A 494 -5.58 9.19 14.92
N MET A 495 -6.83 8.96 15.35
CA MET A 495 -7.23 8.96 16.76
C MET A 495 -6.97 7.62 17.47
N ALA A 496 -6.23 6.71 16.83
CA ALA A 496 -5.99 5.38 17.37
C ALA A 496 -4.92 5.36 18.49
N THR A 497 -4.11 4.36 18.49
CA THR A 497 -3.28 3.88 19.61
C THR A 497 -2.53 4.92 20.44
N PRO A 498 -1.69 5.82 19.89
CA PRO A 498 -0.83 6.65 20.77
C PRO A 498 -1.57 7.79 21.46
N PHE A 499 -2.62 8.32 20.82
CA PHE A 499 -3.41 9.38 21.43
C PHE A 499 -4.28 8.86 22.57
N ILE A 500 -4.86 7.68 22.37
CA ILE A 500 -5.68 6.99 23.38
C ILE A 500 -4.85 6.64 24.60
N THR A 501 -3.65 6.06 24.43
CA THR A 501 -2.79 5.70 25.56
C THR A 501 -2.49 6.90 26.44
N THR A 502 -2.11 8.03 25.87
CA THR A 502 -1.80 9.24 26.66
C THR A 502 -2.99 9.76 27.45
N ILE A 503 -4.19 9.78 26.86
CA ILE A 503 -5.42 10.21 27.56
C ILE A 503 -5.76 9.22 28.67
N VAL A 504 -5.74 7.93 28.34
CA VAL A 504 -6.06 6.84 29.29
C VAL A 504 -5.08 6.80 30.45
N ASP A 505 -3.79 6.99 30.22
CA ASP A 505 -2.76 7.01 31.25
C ASP A 505 -3.00 8.12 32.26
N ALA A 506 -3.19 9.35 31.79
CA ALA A 506 -3.47 10.48 32.67
C ALA A 506 -4.75 10.26 33.50
N CYS A 507 -5.83 9.82 32.85
CA CYS A 507 -7.11 9.57 33.52
C CYS A 507 -7.03 8.39 34.50
N SER A 508 -6.33 7.32 34.15
CA SER A 508 -6.14 6.15 35.01
C SER A 508 -5.34 6.48 36.26
N LEU A 509 -4.30 7.33 36.15
CA LEU A 509 -3.53 7.80 37.28
C LEU A 509 -4.37 8.67 38.23
N ILE A 510 -5.15 9.61 37.71
CA ILE A 510 -6.06 10.44 38.52
C ILE A 510 -7.02 9.53 39.29
N LEU A 511 -7.64 8.57 38.61
CA LEU A 511 -8.56 7.62 39.22
C LEU A 511 -7.87 6.77 40.32
N TYR A 512 -6.68 6.27 40.03
CA TYR A 512 -5.86 5.46 40.93
C TYR A 512 -5.57 6.19 42.23
N PHE A 513 -5.10 7.45 42.13
CA PHE A 513 -4.77 8.24 43.32
C PHE A 513 -6.01 8.67 44.10
N GLN A 514 -7.12 8.97 43.45
CA GLN A 514 -8.37 9.26 44.16
C GLN A 514 -8.87 8.06 44.96
N ILE A 515 -8.80 6.85 44.40
CA ILE A 515 -9.17 5.63 45.09
C ILE A 515 -8.19 5.35 46.23
N ALA A 516 -6.88 5.52 46.01
CA ALA A 516 -5.86 5.35 47.06
C ALA A 516 -6.08 6.29 48.24
N GLN A 517 -6.31 7.58 47.97
CA GLN A 517 -6.62 8.58 48.99
C GLN A 517 -7.92 8.24 49.75
N ALA A 518 -8.94 7.72 49.09
CA ALA A 518 -10.19 7.35 49.74
C ALA A 518 -10.00 6.17 50.70
N VAL A 519 -9.18 5.17 50.33
CA VAL A 519 -8.94 3.97 51.13
C VAL A 519 -7.95 4.22 52.25
N PHE A 520 -6.90 5.02 52.03
CA PHE A 520 -5.82 5.28 53.01
C PHE A 520 -5.95 6.64 53.69
N ARG A 521 -7.16 7.22 53.77
CA ARG A 521 -7.45 8.57 54.36
C ARG A 521 -6.86 8.84 55.73
N GLY A 522 -6.45 7.82 56.50
CA GLY A 522 -5.84 7.98 57.81
C GLY A 522 -4.34 7.76 57.82
N MET A 523 -3.72 7.46 56.66
CA MET A 523 -2.28 7.15 56.54
C MET A 523 -1.54 8.14 55.63
N MET A 524 -2.24 8.99 54.89
CA MET A 524 -1.72 10.08 54.05
C MET A 524 -1.79 11.42 54.78
#